data_fce924c65ea3ce624d35f9d19bd33036
#
_entry.id   fce924c65ea3ce624d35f9d19bd33036
#
_cell.length_a   1.000
_cell.length_b   1.000
_cell.length_c   1.000
_cell.angle_alpha   90.00
_cell.angle_beta   90.00
_cell.angle_gamma   90.00
#
_symmetry.space_group_name_H-M   'P 1'
#
loop_
_entity.id
_entity.type
_entity.pdbx_description
1 polymer ?
#
loop_
_entity_poly.entity_id
_entity_poly.type
_entity_poly.pdbx_seq_one_letter_code
_entity_poly.pdbx_strand_id
1 'polypeptide(L)'
;MRKTRSLLIICLTLATAQSPLRAQSASSSHAAVSSPSSTTDAQSIELQQKLEAISSALVIAHQQLEQSQKEIEQLREQVVQIKKQLATTQPGLAQPSNLANDADAAKTTAAAIEDLQERQQTLEAQVKLHEQTKVESESKYPVRVTGLILFNSFINRGIVDDIDLPEAAFAPSNETGNGSAGASFRQTILGLEGFGPRVAGARTSADVNVDFFGGLAYSNSSTSAGIVRMRTASINLDWSHDSIQVGMVTPLISPLSPTSYATVAEPSMAGAGNLWTWSPQLKYAHQFPLQSGRQIQLEFGLWDPPSAGYSTSVTVRVPSPGEQSKQPAYESRISYGTSSDDNYGPTSDGRSYHVGLSGYYSRQSYPYGNSLDSWAVTTDFRIPLTHLFEVSGEGYRGRSLGGLGGGAYKDILYGTSPVTGLNSYRGLNAIGGWTQLKTRFGQSLEANAVIGLDDGLARDFHTLVFPATATEIQLRARNEMVVGNLIFRPKTYLILSPEYRRIWTWPIYGFGNRANIFTLSAGYQF
;
A
#
# COMPACT_ATOMS: atom_id res chain seq x y z
N MET A 1 14.43 5.58 48.97
CA MET A 1 13.01 5.26 48.83
C MET A 1 12.78 4.85 47.38
N ARG A 2 12.72 3.54 47.12
CA ARG A 2 12.51 2.95 45.80
C ARG A 2 11.00 2.83 45.53
N LYS A 3 10.49 3.40 44.44
CA LYS A 3 9.13 3.13 43.94
C LYS A 3 9.23 2.18 42.74
N THR A 4 8.94 0.93 43.00
CA THR A 4 8.69 -0.12 42.00
C THR A 4 7.35 0.17 41.30
N ARG A 5 7.39 0.33 39.97
CA ARG A 5 6.19 0.31 39.12
C ARG A 5 5.99 -1.10 38.62
N SER A 6 4.87 -1.70 39.02
CA SER A 6 4.44 -3.01 38.56
C SER A 6 3.99 -2.92 37.10
N LEU A 7 4.58 -3.75 36.25
CA LEU A 7 4.13 -4.01 34.88
C LEU A 7 2.91 -4.95 34.96
N LEU A 8 1.78 -4.49 34.51
CA LEU A 8 0.55 -5.28 34.43
C LEU A 8 0.59 -6.08 33.12
N ILE A 9 0.85 -7.37 33.20
CA ILE A 9 0.73 -8.32 32.09
C ILE A 9 -0.73 -8.76 32.05
N ILE A 10 -1.46 -8.33 31.03
CA ILE A 10 -2.81 -8.83 30.75
C ILE A 10 -2.68 -10.09 29.88
N CYS A 11 -2.80 -11.25 30.52
CA CYS A 11 -3.03 -12.51 29.85
C CYS A 11 -4.51 -12.63 29.49
N LEU A 12 -4.82 -12.60 28.18
CA LEU A 12 -6.16 -12.88 27.66
C LEU A 12 -6.36 -14.40 27.61
N THR A 13 -7.04 -14.96 28.60
CA THR A 13 -7.48 -16.35 28.57
C THR A 13 -8.81 -16.46 27.83
N LEU A 14 -8.81 -17.06 26.63
CA LEU A 14 -10.02 -17.48 25.93
C LEU A 14 -10.56 -18.74 26.62
N ALA A 15 -11.69 -18.61 27.30
CA ALA A 15 -12.47 -19.74 27.79
C ALA A 15 -13.39 -20.24 26.64
N THR A 16 -13.15 -21.46 26.19
CA THR A 16 -14.04 -22.18 25.28
C THR A 16 -15.23 -22.73 26.04
N ALA A 17 -16.42 -22.19 25.82
CA ALA A 17 -17.68 -22.79 26.27
C ALA A 17 -18.29 -23.57 25.10
N GLN A 18 -18.24 -24.90 25.18
CA GLN A 18 -19.02 -25.80 24.34
C GLN A 18 -20.40 -25.97 24.95
N SER A 19 -21.46 -25.74 24.17
CA SER A 19 -22.82 -26.15 24.50
C SER A 19 -23.40 -27.00 23.38
N PRO A 20 -24.03 -28.13 23.68
CA PRO A 20 -24.54 -29.05 22.67
C PRO A 20 -25.90 -28.63 22.11
N LEU A 21 -26.04 -28.66 20.80
CA LEU A 21 -27.31 -28.57 20.11
C LEU A 21 -28.18 -29.83 20.43
N ARG A 22 -29.38 -29.54 20.94
CA ARG A 22 -30.45 -30.55 20.96
C ARG A 22 -31.62 -30.02 20.12
N ALA A 23 -31.91 -30.74 19.06
CA ALA A 23 -33.10 -30.54 18.24
C ALA A 23 -34.33 -31.07 18.97
N GLN A 24 -35.39 -30.28 19.01
CA GLN A 24 -36.73 -30.80 19.27
C GLN A 24 -37.79 -30.14 18.42
N SER A 25 -38.61 -30.97 17.87
CA SER A 25 -39.68 -30.78 16.91
C SER A 25 -40.90 -30.03 17.47
N ALA A 26 -41.63 -29.45 16.54
CA ALA A 26 -42.86 -28.68 16.70
C ALA A 26 -44.03 -29.43 17.32
N SER A 27 -44.82 -28.70 18.08
CA SER A 27 -46.29 -28.89 18.13
C SER A 27 -46.99 -27.60 18.54
N SER A 28 -48.03 -27.26 17.80
CA SER A 28 -48.94 -26.14 17.90
C SER A 28 -49.88 -26.27 19.10
N SER A 29 -50.16 -25.15 19.80
CA SER A 29 -51.48 -24.95 20.43
C SER A 29 -51.75 -23.46 20.70
N HIS A 30 -52.94 -23.01 20.35
CA HIS A 30 -53.52 -21.70 20.62
C HIS A 30 -53.70 -21.44 22.10
N ALA A 31 -53.47 -20.19 22.55
CA ALA A 31 -54.39 -19.50 23.47
C ALA A 31 -53.95 -18.05 23.74
N ALA A 32 -54.94 -17.16 23.53
CA ALA A 32 -55.33 -16.01 24.35
C ALA A 32 -54.45 -14.77 24.50
N VAL A 33 -55.04 -13.68 24.03
CA VAL A 33 -54.79 -12.26 24.16
C VAL A 33 -54.65 -11.82 25.62
N SER A 34 -53.61 -11.05 25.92
CA SER A 34 -53.65 -9.98 26.94
C SER A 34 -52.68 -8.88 26.59
N SER A 35 -53.17 -7.67 26.42
CA SER A 35 -52.46 -6.43 26.14
C SER A 35 -51.55 -6.02 27.31
N PRO A 36 -50.43 -5.33 26.98
CA PRO A 36 -50.02 -4.21 27.83
C PRO A 36 -49.77 -2.95 26.97
N SER A 37 -50.64 -1.99 27.14
CA SER A 37 -50.47 -0.60 26.76
C SER A 37 -49.67 0.10 27.86
N SER A 38 -48.36 0.35 27.65
CA SER A 38 -47.58 1.39 28.38
C SER A 38 -46.14 1.59 27.91
N THR A 39 -45.63 0.79 26.94
CA THR A 39 -44.25 0.96 26.41
C THR A 39 -44.22 1.77 25.12
N THR A 40 -45.34 1.95 24.45
CA THR A 40 -45.41 2.65 23.14
C THR A 40 -45.36 4.17 23.29
N ASP A 41 -45.89 4.70 24.40
CA ASP A 41 -45.95 6.15 24.62
C ASP A 41 -44.58 6.74 25.01
N ALA A 42 -43.74 6.02 25.75
CA ALA A 42 -42.40 6.47 26.11
C ALA A 42 -41.45 6.50 24.88
N GLN A 43 -41.57 5.52 24.00
CA GLN A 43 -40.78 5.48 22.75
C GLN A 43 -41.24 6.57 21.77
N SER A 44 -42.51 6.90 21.71
CA SER A 44 -43.02 7.96 20.82
C SER A 44 -42.55 9.35 21.28
N ILE A 45 -42.48 9.61 22.58
CA ILE A 45 -41.98 10.87 23.15
C ILE A 45 -40.48 11.02 22.91
N GLU A 46 -39.70 9.95 23.08
CA GLU A 46 -38.25 9.96 22.77
C GLU A 46 -37.98 10.18 21.29
N LEU A 47 -38.77 9.58 20.39
CA LEU A 47 -38.69 9.80 18.96
C LEU A 47 -39.02 11.24 18.56
N GLN A 48 -40.06 11.83 19.18
CA GLN A 48 -40.41 13.23 18.96
C GLN A 48 -39.33 14.20 19.43
N GLN A 49 -38.74 13.98 20.60
CA GLN A 49 -37.61 14.78 21.08
C GLN A 49 -36.36 14.68 20.16
N LYS A 50 -36.07 13.49 19.65
CA LYS A 50 -34.99 13.31 18.67
C LYS A 50 -35.28 14.00 17.34
N LEU A 51 -36.53 13.97 16.88
CA LEU A 51 -36.95 14.64 15.64
C LEU A 51 -36.86 16.17 15.76
N GLU A 52 -37.24 16.71 16.93
CA GLU A 52 -37.17 18.14 17.24
C GLU A 52 -35.70 18.62 17.36
N ALA A 53 -34.83 17.80 17.97
CA ALA A 53 -33.40 18.07 18.04
C ALA A 53 -32.72 18.03 16.65
N ILE A 54 -33.11 17.09 15.81
CA ILE A 54 -32.61 16.99 14.42
C ILE A 54 -33.12 18.18 13.59
N SER A 55 -34.38 18.58 13.72
CA SER A 55 -34.93 19.72 12.99
C SER A 55 -34.27 21.04 13.37
N SER A 56 -33.98 21.25 14.69
CA SER A 56 -33.24 22.43 15.13
C SER A 56 -31.80 22.46 14.69
N ALA A 57 -31.12 21.31 14.69
CA ALA A 57 -29.75 21.19 14.13
C ALA A 57 -29.70 21.45 12.62
N LEU A 58 -30.74 21.04 11.90
CA LEU A 58 -30.87 21.27 10.44
C LEU A 58 -31.10 22.75 10.12
N VAL A 59 -31.86 23.46 10.92
CA VAL A 59 -32.09 24.92 10.80
C VAL A 59 -30.76 25.67 11.05
N ILE A 60 -30.01 25.30 12.09
CA ILE A 60 -28.71 25.93 12.40
C ILE A 60 -27.71 25.68 11.27
N ALA A 61 -27.65 24.45 10.73
CA ALA A 61 -26.77 24.10 9.61
C ALA A 61 -27.15 24.87 8.34
N HIS A 62 -28.46 25.08 8.09
CA HIS A 62 -28.95 25.87 6.95
C HIS A 62 -28.57 27.35 7.08
N GLN A 63 -28.66 27.91 8.29
CA GLN A 63 -28.23 29.29 8.55
C GLN A 63 -26.71 29.48 8.37
N GLN A 64 -25.91 28.51 8.80
CA GLN A 64 -24.45 28.54 8.58
C GLN A 64 -24.09 28.45 7.08
N LEU A 65 -24.83 27.64 6.33
CA LEU A 65 -24.65 27.51 4.88
C LEU A 65 -24.98 28.83 4.16
N GLU A 66 -26.10 29.48 4.51
CA GLU A 66 -26.47 30.78 3.95
C GLU A 66 -25.45 31.87 4.29
N GLN A 67 -24.90 31.84 5.51
CA GLN A 67 -23.88 32.78 5.93
C GLN A 67 -22.59 32.57 5.15
N SER A 68 -22.15 31.33 4.96
CA SER A 68 -20.96 30.99 4.16
C SER A 68 -21.14 31.38 2.68
N GLN A 69 -22.32 31.20 2.13
CA GLN A 69 -22.62 31.64 0.75
C GLN A 69 -22.55 33.17 0.61
N LYS A 70 -23.03 33.93 1.60
CA LYS A 70 -22.92 35.40 1.60
C LYS A 70 -21.48 35.87 1.72
N GLU A 71 -20.66 35.20 2.53
CA GLU A 71 -19.23 35.51 2.66
C GLU A 71 -18.48 35.23 1.36
N ILE A 72 -18.79 34.13 0.67
CA ILE A 72 -18.22 33.82 -0.66
C ILE A 72 -18.60 34.86 -1.70
N GLU A 73 -19.85 35.33 -1.72
CA GLU A 73 -20.30 36.37 -2.65
C GLU A 73 -19.59 37.74 -2.36
N GLN A 74 -19.43 38.08 -1.10
CA GLN A 74 -18.67 39.29 -0.70
C GLN A 74 -17.20 39.22 -1.11
N LEU A 75 -16.57 38.03 -0.95
CA LEU A 75 -15.19 37.82 -1.41
C LEU A 75 -15.08 37.90 -2.94
N ARG A 76 -16.06 37.39 -3.68
CA ARG A 76 -16.15 37.54 -5.14
C ARG A 76 -16.24 39.02 -5.57
N GLU A 77 -17.08 39.81 -4.89
CA GLU A 77 -17.20 41.26 -5.17
C GLU A 77 -15.90 41.98 -4.86
N GLN A 78 -15.21 41.63 -3.77
CA GLN A 78 -13.89 42.21 -3.43
C GLN A 78 -12.85 41.90 -4.50
N VAL A 79 -12.79 40.67 -4.98
CA VAL A 79 -11.87 40.25 -6.05
C VAL A 79 -12.18 41.01 -7.36
N VAL A 80 -13.45 41.21 -7.70
CA VAL A 80 -13.85 41.99 -8.88
C VAL A 80 -13.47 43.47 -8.70
N GLN A 81 -13.63 44.04 -7.50
CA GLN A 81 -13.20 45.41 -7.21
C GLN A 81 -11.68 45.60 -7.28
N ILE A 82 -10.91 44.66 -6.73
CA ILE A 82 -9.46 44.66 -6.82
C ILE A 82 -9.00 44.54 -8.28
N LYS A 83 -9.63 43.65 -9.06
CA LYS A 83 -9.37 43.54 -10.50
C LYS A 83 -9.67 44.85 -11.25
N LYS A 84 -10.74 45.55 -10.88
CA LYS A 84 -11.14 46.83 -11.48
C LYS A 84 -10.20 47.97 -11.06
N GLN A 85 -9.70 47.97 -9.83
CA GLN A 85 -8.70 48.90 -9.36
C GLN A 85 -7.34 48.70 -10.04
N LEU A 86 -6.91 47.44 -10.24
CA LEU A 86 -5.70 47.15 -11.02
C LEU A 86 -5.83 47.56 -12.49
N ALA A 87 -7.01 47.41 -13.09
CA ALA A 87 -7.27 47.84 -14.48
C ALA A 87 -7.37 49.37 -14.64
N THR A 88 -7.67 50.11 -13.55
CA THR A 88 -7.81 51.60 -13.57
C THR A 88 -6.51 52.32 -13.16
N THR A 89 -5.48 51.62 -12.71
CA THR A 89 -4.20 52.23 -12.29
C THR A 89 -3.18 52.38 -13.44
N GLN A 90 -3.60 52.11 -14.69
CA GLN A 90 -2.84 52.49 -15.88
C GLN A 90 -3.73 53.34 -16.80
N PRO A 91 -3.61 54.70 -16.76
CA PRO A 91 -2.82 55.35 -17.78
C PRO A 91 -2.15 56.66 -17.28
N GLY A 92 -0.88 56.84 -17.54
CA GLY A 92 -0.29 58.16 -17.55
C GLY A 92 1.13 58.24 -17.00
N LEU A 93 2.04 58.39 -17.93
CA LEU A 93 3.36 59.02 -17.89
C LEU A 93 4.54 58.07 -18.16
N ALA A 94 4.99 58.23 -19.38
CA ALA A 94 6.24 57.73 -19.91
C ALA A 94 7.45 58.34 -19.20
N GLN A 95 8.40 57.47 -18.79
CA GLN A 95 9.85 57.64 -19.04
C GLN A 95 10.59 56.31 -18.80
N PRO A 96 11.61 55.98 -19.59
CA PRO A 96 12.16 54.64 -19.71
C PRO A 96 13.34 54.42 -18.77
N SER A 97 13.15 53.64 -17.72
CA SER A 97 14.26 52.98 -17.03
C SER A 97 13.70 51.84 -16.17
N ASN A 98 14.14 50.58 -16.47
CA ASN A 98 13.89 49.33 -15.76
C ASN A 98 12.70 48.47 -16.22
N LEU A 99 12.61 48.13 -17.51
CA LEU A 99 11.63 47.20 -18.09
C LEU A 99 11.89 45.70 -17.79
N ALA A 100 12.94 45.34 -17.07
CA ALA A 100 13.25 43.96 -16.78
C ALA A 100 12.63 43.44 -15.47
N ASN A 101 12.42 44.30 -14.47
CA ASN A 101 11.91 43.86 -13.16
C ASN A 101 10.37 43.80 -13.07
N ASP A 102 9.66 44.59 -13.87
CA ASP A 102 8.18 44.65 -13.84
C ASP A 102 7.54 43.48 -14.59
N ALA A 103 8.20 42.92 -15.60
CA ALA A 103 7.70 41.74 -16.33
C ALA A 103 7.80 40.44 -15.50
N ASP A 104 8.82 40.32 -14.65
CA ASP A 104 8.97 39.17 -13.75
C ASP A 104 8.04 39.29 -12.54
N ALA A 105 7.79 40.47 -12.02
CA ALA A 105 6.82 40.70 -10.95
C ALA A 105 5.38 40.43 -11.42
N ALA A 106 5.03 40.82 -12.66
CA ALA A 106 3.73 40.52 -13.26
C ALA A 106 3.52 39.01 -13.55
N LYS A 107 4.56 38.32 -13.97
CA LYS A 107 4.53 36.83 -14.14
C LYS A 107 4.40 36.13 -12.82
N THR A 108 5.08 36.58 -11.77
CA THR A 108 5.02 35.96 -10.44
C THR A 108 3.66 36.17 -9.78
N THR A 109 3.03 37.38 -9.97
CA THR A 109 1.67 37.62 -9.49
C THR A 109 0.60 36.85 -10.30
N ALA A 110 0.76 36.73 -11.60
CA ALA A 110 -0.14 35.92 -12.41
C ALA A 110 -0.08 34.43 -12.03
N ALA A 111 1.12 33.89 -11.82
CA ALA A 111 1.31 32.51 -11.35
C ALA A 111 0.76 32.29 -9.93
N ALA A 112 0.89 33.27 -9.04
CA ALA A 112 0.31 33.18 -7.68
C ALA A 112 -1.23 33.25 -7.69
N ILE A 113 -1.84 34.01 -8.61
CA ILE A 113 -3.29 34.06 -8.79
C ILE A 113 -3.80 32.73 -9.36
N GLU A 114 -3.07 32.12 -10.29
CA GLU A 114 -3.43 30.83 -10.88
C GLU A 114 -3.33 29.70 -9.84
N ASP A 115 -2.30 29.70 -8.98
CA ASP A 115 -2.14 28.77 -7.86
C ASP A 115 -3.29 28.92 -6.82
N LEU A 116 -3.67 30.14 -6.49
CA LEU A 116 -4.79 30.42 -5.59
C LEU A 116 -6.15 29.98 -6.19
N GLN A 117 -6.35 30.15 -7.50
CA GLN A 117 -7.56 29.67 -8.18
C GLN A 117 -7.61 28.13 -8.25
N GLU A 118 -6.48 27.47 -8.44
CA GLU A 118 -6.41 26.01 -8.42
C GLU A 118 -6.68 25.45 -7.02
N ARG A 119 -6.12 26.08 -5.98
CA ARG A 119 -6.42 25.72 -4.56
C ARG A 119 -7.88 25.95 -4.22
N GLN A 120 -8.48 27.02 -4.68
CA GLN A 120 -9.90 27.29 -4.47
C GLN A 120 -10.78 26.25 -5.17
N GLN A 121 -10.49 25.89 -6.43
CA GLN A 121 -11.21 24.82 -7.14
C GLN A 121 -11.05 23.47 -6.47
N THR A 122 -9.87 23.17 -5.92
CA THR A 122 -9.60 21.94 -5.18
C THR A 122 -10.39 21.90 -3.87
N LEU A 123 -10.43 23.03 -3.13
CA LEU A 123 -11.25 23.14 -1.93
C LEU A 123 -12.76 23.07 -2.23
N GLU A 124 -13.22 23.71 -3.30
CA GLU A 124 -14.63 23.61 -3.72
C GLU A 124 -15.00 22.19 -4.15
N ALA A 125 -14.09 21.47 -4.82
CA ALA A 125 -14.28 20.05 -5.15
C ALA A 125 -14.29 19.17 -3.89
N GLN A 126 -13.42 19.44 -2.91
CA GLN A 126 -13.41 18.75 -1.62
C GLN A 126 -14.68 19.03 -0.81
N VAL A 127 -15.15 20.27 -0.77
CA VAL A 127 -16.40 20.65 -0.08
C VAL A 127 -17.60 19.97 -0.76
N LYS A 128 -17.69 19.97 -2.09
CA LYS A 128 -18.73 19.23 -2.82
C LYS A 128 -18.68 17.72 -2.58
N LEU A 129 -17.48 17.14 -2.51
CA LEU A 129 -17.30 15.74 -2.18
C LEU A 129 -17.78 15.45 -0.75
N HIS A 130 -17.45 16.32 0.21
CA HIS A 130 -17.94 16.23 1.59
C HIS A 130 -19.46 16.40 1.69
N GLU A 131 -20.07 17.27 0.90
CA GLU A 131 -21.52 17.45 0.88
C GLU A 131 -22.25 16.25 0.24
N GLN A 132 -21.73 15.68 -0.86
CA GLN A 132 -22.26 14.47 -1.46
C GLN A 132 -22.14 13.26 -0.55
N THR A 133 -21.03 13.10 0.14
CA THR A 133 -20.81 11.99 1.09
C THR A 133 -21.74 12.11 2.31
N LYS A 134 -22.16 13.31 2.68
CA LYS A 134 -23.08 13.56 3.79
C LYS A 134 -24.53 13.19 3.46
N VAL A 135 -24.91 13.22 2.21
CA VAL A 135 -26.31 12.96 1.75
C VAL A 135 -26.54 11.47 1.47
N GLU A 136 -25.51 10.70 1.16
CA GLU A 136 -25.66 9.29 0.73
C GLU A 136 -25.42 8.25 1.83
N SER A 137 -24.88 8.60 3.00
CA SER A 137 -24.66 7.61 4.05
C SER A 137 -25.66 7.74 5.17
N GLU A 138 -26.59 6.80 5.30
CA GLU A 138 -27.32 6.48 6.55
C GLU A 138 -26.35 6.03 7.66
N SER A 139 -25.06 5.94 7.36
CA SER A 139 -24.01 5.58 8.30
C SER A 139 -23.80 6.69 9.32
N LYS A 140 -23.85 6.34 10.58
CA LYS A 140 -23.54 7.22 11.71
C LYS A 140 -22.12 7.78 11.66
N TYR A 141 -21.23 7.15 10.88
CA TYR A 141 -19.80 7.45 10.78
C TYR A 141 -19.41 7.77 9.33
N PRO A 142 -18.47 8.73 9.12
CA PRO A 142 -18.00 9.08 7.78
C PRO A 142 -17.38 7.88 7.07
N VAL A 143 -17.76 7.69 5.81
CA VAL A 143 -17.15 6.72 4.90
C VAL A 143 -16.62 7.48 3.69
N ARG A 144 -15.40 7.16 3.27
CA ARG A 144 -14.76 7.75 2.09
C ARG A 144 -14.50 6.65 1.06
N VAL A 145 -14.89 6.91 -0.19
CA VAL A 145 -14.50 6.09 -1.33
C VAL A 145 -13.22 6.67 -1.91
N THR A 146 -12.25 5.83 -2.19
CA THR A 146 -10.98 6.20 -2.80
C THR A 146 -10.66 5.27 -3.95
N GLY A 147 -9.81 5.69 -4.86
CA GLY A 147 -9.42 4.78 -5.92
C GLY A 147 -8.45 5.36 -6.94
N LEU A 148 -7.92 4.45 -7.74
CA LEU A 148 -7.09 4.73 -8.90
C LEU A 148 -7.57 3.87 -10.06
N ILE A 149 -8.30 4.46 -11.02
CA ILE A 149 -8.56 3.78 -12.29
C ILE A 149 -7.28 3.87 -13.11
N LEU A 150 -6.71 2.72 -13.48
CA LEU A 150 -5.39 2.65 -14.09
C LEU A 150 -5.41 1.81 -15.36
N PHE A 151 -5.09 2.44 -16.48
CA PHE A 151 -4.84 1.82 -17.77
C PHE A 151 -3.34 1.69 -17.98
N ASN A 152 -2.85 0.48 -18.25
CA ASN A 152 -1.48 0.18 -18.62
C ASN A 152 -1.44 -0.43 -20.01
N SER A 153 -0.71 0.16 -20.95
CA SER A 153 -0.35 -0.46 -22.22
C SER A 153 1.14 -0.80 -22.20
N PHE A 154 1.49 -1.97 -22.73
CA PHE A 154 2.86 -2.49 -22.63
C PHE A 154 3.35 -3.16 -23.92
N ILE A 155 4.66 -3.13 -24.09
CA ILE A 155 5.39 -3.88 -25.12
C ILE A 155 6.56 -4.56 -24.41
N ASN A 156 6.57 -5.90 -24.41
CA ASN A 156 7.63 -6.73 -23.87
C ASN A 156 8.51 -7.24 -25.01
N ARG A 157 9.80 -6.99 -24.96
CA ARG A 157 10.81 -7.55 -25.85
C ARG A 157 11.64 -8.57 -25.06
N GLY A 158 11.39 -9.84 -25.29
CA GLY A 158 11.83 -11.00 -24.51
C GLY A 158 10.64 -11.70 -23.88
N ILE A 159 10.86 -12.92 -23.37
CA ILE A 159 9.84 -13.71 -22.69
C ILE A 159 9.86 -13.35 -21.21
N VAL A 160 8.68 -13.15 -20.63
CA VAL A 160 8.47 -12.74 -19.24
C VAL A 160 7.45 -13.65 -18.57
N ASP A 161 7.48 -13.69 -17.25
CA ASP A 161 6.58 -14.50 -16.41
C ASP A 161 5.11 -14.04 -16.44
N ASP A 162 4.87 -12.75 -16.38
CA ASP A 162 3.55 -12.14 -16.58
C ASP A 162 3.66 -10.99 -17.60
N ILE A 163 2.72 -10.93 -18.55
CA ILE A 163 2.84 -9.97 -19.66
C ILE A 163 2.48 -8.54 -19.27
N ASP A 164 1.59 -8.33 -18.30
CA ASP A 164 1.17 -7.01 -17.84
C ASP A 164 1.80 -6.59 -16.49
N LEU A 165 2.58 -7.51 -15.87
CA LEU A 165 3.38 -7.22 -14.68
C LEU A 165 4.68 -8.06 -14.66
N PRO A 166 5.61 -7.83 -15.57
CA PRO A 166 6.83 -8.64 -15.65
C PRO A 166 7.75 -8.46 -14.45
N GLU A 167 8.18 -9.59 -13.86
CA GLU A 167 9.16 -9.63 -12.76
C GLU A 167 10.40 -10.45 -13.11
N ALA A 168 10.31 -11.39 -14.06
CA ALA A 168 11.43 -12.22 -14.48
C ALA A 168 11.45 -12.44 -16.00
N ALA A 169 12.65 -12.65 -16.54
CA ALA A 169 12.88 -12.99 -17.93
C ALA A 169 13.18 -14.48 -18.09
N PHE A 170 12.59 -15.10 -19.12
CA PHE A 170 12.74 -16.52 -19.46
C PHE A 170 13.42 -16.72 -20.82
N ALA A 171 13.88 -17.94 -21.05
CA ALA A 171 14.45 -18.32 -22.33
C ALA A 171 13.37 -18.34 -23.42
N PRO A 172 13.67 -17.87 -24.65
CA PRO A 172 12.79 -18.04 -25.78
C PRO A 172 12.56 -19.53 -26.08
N SER A 173 11.32 -19.92 -26.37
CA SER A 173 11.00 -21.25 -26.87
C SER A 173 10.27 -21.11 -28.22
N ASN A 174 10.18 -22.24 -28.95
CA ASN A 174 9.44 -22.26 -30.21
C ASN A 174 7.93 -21.98 -30.04
N GLU A 175 7.42 -22.17 -28.83
CA GLU A 175 6.00 -21.99 -28.51
C GLU A 175 5.69 -20.56 -28.00
N THR A 176 6.65 -19.89 -27.37
CA THR A 176 6.42 -18.60 -26.70
C THR A 176 6.77 -17.37 -27.54
N GLY A 177 7.40 -17.57 -28.72
CA GLY A 177 7.85 -16.46 -29.53
C GLY A 177 9.00 -15.66 -28.89
N ASN A 178 9.03 -14.33 -29.09
CA ASN A 178 10.13 -13.47 -28.61
C ASN A 178 9.62 -12.14 -28.02
N GLY A 179 8.40 -12.09 -27.56
CA GLY A 179 7.83 -10.91 -26.92
C GLY A 179 6.31 -10.85 -27.01
N SER A 180 5.73 -9.81 -26.40
CA SER A 180 4.29 -9.58 -26.34
C SER A 180 3.95 -8.09 -26.33
N ALA A 181 2.72 -7.76 -26.68
CA ALA A 181 2.17 -6.41 -26.50
C ALA A 181 0.71 -6.52 -26.07
N GLY A 182 0.25 -5.57 -25.26
CA GLY A 182 -1.11 -5.59 -24.78
C GLY A 182 -1.46 -4.35 -23.97
N ALA A 183 -2.65 -4.40 -23.38
CA ALA A 183 -3.13 -3.39 -22.45
C ALA A 183 -4.04 -4.02 -21.39
N SER A 184 -4.10 -3.41 -20.20
CA SER A 184 -4.82 -3.95 -19.05
C SER A 184 -5.33 -2.83 -18.15
N PHE A 185 -6.49 -3.07 -17.49
CA PHE A 185 -7.00 -2.29 -16.37
C PHE A 185 -6.91 -3.04 -15.03
N ARG A 186 -6.30 -4.22 -15.01
CA ARG A 186 -6.29 -5.13 -13.84
C ARG A 186 -5.64 -4.51 -12.61
N GLN A 187 -4.76 -3.53 -12.79
CA GLN A 187 -4.08 -2.83 -11.71
C GLN A 187 -4.88 -1.64 -11.14
N THR A 188 -6.14 -1.46 -11.55
CA THR A 188 -7.08 -0.50 -10.96
C THR A 188 -7.31 -0.85 -9.49
N ILE A 189 -7.28 0.16 -8.61
CA ILE A 189 -7.54 0.01 -7.18
C ILE A 189 -8.85 0.73 -6.84
N LEU A 190 -9.67 0.09 -6.02
CA LEU A 190 -10.85 0.69 -5.40
C LEU A 190 -10.74 0.50 -3.89
N GLY A 191 -10.98 1.56 -3.12
CA GLY A 191 -10.86 1.56 -1.68
C GLY A 191 -12.08 2.15 -0.98
N LEU A 192 -12.29 1.68 0.24
CA LEU A 192 -13.26 2.24 1.19
C LEU A 192 -12.52 2.51 2.50
N GLU A 193 -12.71 3.70 3.06
CA GLU A 193 -12.20 4.07 4.37
C GLU A 193 -13.35 4.48 5.27
N GLY A 194 -13.40 3.95 6.49
CA GLY A 194 -14.38 4.28 7.51
C GLY A 194 -13.71 4.88 8.74
N PHE A 195 -14.30 5.93 9.30
CA PHE A 195 -13.77 6.60 10.50
C PHE A 195 -14.78 6.43 11.63
N GLY A 196 -14.33 5.80 12.71
CA GLY A 196 -15.17 5.46 13.87
C GLY A 196 -15.07 6.46 15.03
N PRO A 197 -15.77 6.19 16.14
CA PRO A 197 -15.67 6.97 17.36
C PRO A 197 -14.32 6.75 18.04
N ARG A 198 -13.98 7.62 18.97
CA ARG A 198 -12.82 7.37 19.83
C ARG A 198 -13.13 6.23 20.81
N VAL A 199 -12.19 5.29 20.91
CA VAL A 199 -12.26 4.15 21.86
C VAL A 199 -11.04 4.20 22.76
N ALA A 200 -11.24 4.27 24.07
CA ALA A 200 -10.16 4.40 25.06
C ALA A 200 -9.14 5.52 24.72
N GLY A 201 -9.61 6.63 24.16
CA GLY A 201 -8.78 7.76 23.75
C GLY A 201 -8.15 7.63 22.35
N ALA A 202 -8.13 6.45 21.75
CA ALA A 202 -7.65 6.25 20.39
C ALA A 202 -8.65 6.77 19.35
N ARG A 203 -8.15 7.30 18.25
CA ARG A 203 -8.91 7.45 16.99
C ARG A 203 -9.04 6.07 16.37
N THR A 204 -10.22 5.74 15.85
CA THR A 204 -10.45 4.47 15.16
C THR A 204 -10.72 4.71 13.69
N SER A 205 -10.10 3.89 12.85
CA SER A 205 -10.39 3.84 11.41
C SER A 205 -10.29 2.42 10.90
N ALA A 206 -10.90 2.18 9.76
CA ALA A 206 -10.75 0.92 9.03
C ALA A 206 -10.72 1.23 7.54
N ASP A 207 -9.94 0.44 6.80
CA ASP A 207 -9.87 0.54 5.35
C ASP A 207 -9.91 -0.83 4.70
N VAL A 208 -10.36 -0.86 3.45
CA VAL A 208 -10.26 -2.01 2.57
C VAL A 208 -9.97 -1.55 1.15
N ASN A 209 -8.99 -2.18 0.52
CA ASN A 209 -8.62 -1.92 -0.86
C ASN A 209 -8.67 -3.22 -1.67
N VAL A 210 -9.23 -3.14 -2.87
CA VAL A 210 -9.31 -4.25 -3.82
C VAL A 210 -8.68 -3.85 -5.15
N ASP A 211 -8.14 -4.83 -5.87
CA ASP A 211 -7.72 -4.70 -7.26
C ASP A 211 -8.29 -5.85 -8.09
N PHE A 212 -7.98 -5.91 -9.39
CA PHE A 212 -8.45 -6.94 -10.31
C PHE A 212 -7.32 -7.91 -10.71
N PHE A 213 -6.30 -8.03 -9.86
CA PHE A 213 -5.11 -8.84 -10.11
C PHE A 213 -5.15 -10.21 -9.41
N GLY A 214 -6.34 -10.68 -9.01
CA GLY A 214 -6.54 -11.99 -8.35
C GLY A 214 -6.39 -13.20 -9.28
N GLY A 215 -6.08 -13.00 -10.55
CA GLY A 215 -5.95 -14.02 -11.57
C GLY A 215 -6.70 -13.65 -12.85
N LEU A 216 -6.68 -14.55 -13.83
CA LEU A 216 -7.46 -14.45 -15.06
C LEU A 216 -8.72 -15.29 -14.93
N ALA A 217 -9.80 -14.90 -15.63
CA ALA A 217 -11.00 -15.71 -15.69
C ALA A 217 -10.68 -17.07 -16.35
N TYR A 218 -11.29 -18.14 -15.83
CA TYR A 218 -10.95 -19.53 -16.18
C TYR A 218 -10.97 -19.84 -17.69
N SER A 219 -11.86 -19.23 -18.44
CA SER A 219 -12.02 -19.47 -19.87
C SER A 219 -11.30 -18.44 -20.76
N ASN A 220 -10.52 -17.52 -20.18
CA ASN A 220 -9.95 -16.41 -20.92
C ASN A 220 -8.49 -16.19 -20.52
N SER A 221 -7.60 -16.30 -21.50
CA SER A 221 -6.17 -16.00 -21.36
C SER A 221 -5.82 -14.53 -21.60
N SER A 222 -6.82 -13.67 -21.79
CA SER A 222 -6.61 -12.24 -22.03
C SER A 222 -6.34 -11.46 -20.74
N THR A 223 -5.46 -10.47 -20.80
CA THR A 223 -5.20 -9.52 -19.71
C THR A 223 -6.39 -8.60 -19.39
N SER A 224 -7.42 -8.58 -20.22
CA SER A 224 -8.65 -7.80 -20.00
C SER A 224 -9.59 -8.40 -18.96
N ALA A 225 -9.45 -9.70 -18.62
CA ALA A 225 -10.32 -10.43 -17.71
C ALA A 225 -9.64 -10.62 -16.36
N GLY A 226 -9.76 -9.64 -15.47
CA GLY A 226 -9.22 -9.72 -14.10
C GLY A 226 -10.23 -10.28 -13.10
N ILE A 227 -9.72 -10.98 -12.07
CA ILE A 227 -10.48 -11.41 -10.90
C ILE A 227 -10.20 -10.44 -9.74
N VAL A 228 -11.27 -10.03 -9.04
CA VAL A 228 -11.15 -9.15 -7.86
C VAL A 228 -10.35 -9.85 -6.78
N ARG A 229 -9.39 -9.15 -6.21
CA ARG A 229 -8.55 -9.58 -5.09
C ARG A 229 -8.64 -8.55 -3.96
N MET A 230 -8.77 -9.01 -2.71
CA MET A 230 -8.48 -8.17 -1.57
C MET A 230 -6.98 -7.87 -1.57
N ARG A 231 -6.63 -6.60 -1.65
CA ARG A 231 -5.25 -6.14 -1.66
C ARG A 231 -4.76 -5.87 -0.25
N THR A 232 -5.42 -4.95 0.43
CA THR A 232 -5.16 -4.60 1.83
C THR A 232 -6.47 -4.40 2.55
N ALA A 233 -6.46 -4.65 3.85
CA ALA A 233 -7.56 -4.31 4.74
C ALA A 233 -6.99 -4.07 6.12
N SER A 234 -7.41 -3.01 6.83
CA SER A 234 -6.91 -2.75 8.17
C SER A 234 -7.97 -2.16 9.11
N ILE A 235 -7.73 -2.35 10.40
CA ILE A 235 -8.39 -1.70 11.52
C ILE A 235 -7.29 -1.02 12.33
N ASN A 236 -7.42 0.28 12.55
CA ASN A 236 -6.40 1.09 13.18
C ASN A 236 -6.94 1.73 14.47
N LEU A 237 -6.11 1.75 15.49
CA LEU A 237 -6.31 2.41 16.78
C LEU A 237 -5.10 3.31 17.02
N ASP A 238 -5.30 4.64 16.93
CA ASP A 238 -4.22 5.62 17.00
C ASP A 238 -4.38 6.52 18.22
N TRP A 239 -3.41 6.47 19.12
CA TRP A 239 -3.20 7.42 20.21
C TRP A 239 -2.16 8.47 19.81
N SER A 240 -1.77 9.34 20.73
CA SER A 240 -0.79 10.40 20.46
C SER A 240 0.62 9.88 20.14
N HIS A 241 1.03 8.76 20.74
CA HIS A 241 2.36 8.18 20.60
C HIS A 241 2.33 6.67 20.33
N ASP A 242 1.18 6.05 20.42
CA ASP A 242 0.99 4.61 20.25
C ASP A 242 0.02 4.35 19.11
N SER A 243 0.24 3.28 18.37
CA SER A 243 -0.73 2.79 17.41
C SER A 243 -0.81 1.26 17.45
N ILE A 244 -2.01 0.75 17.21
CA ILE A 244 -2.26 -0.68 16.99
C ILE A 244 -2.97 -0.80 15.65
N GLN A 245 -2.44 -1.66 14.79
CA GLN A 245 -3.03 -2.00 13.50
C GLN A 245 -3.23 -3.50 13.41
N VAL A 246 -4.46 -3.92 13.07
CA VAL A 246 -4.79 -5.31 12.73
C VAL A 246 -5.24 -5.32 11.28
N GLY A 247 -4.58 -6.12 10.43
CA GLY A 247 -4.97 -6.12 9.03
C GLY A 247 -4.07 -6.93 8.14
N MET A 248 -4.46 -6.99 6.89
CA MET A 248 -3.66 -7.48 5.78
C MET A 248 -2.94 -6.27 5.16
N VAL A 249 -1.71 -6.04 5.58
CA VAL A 249 -0.95 -4.81 5.29
C VAL A 249 0.52 -5.11 4.97
N THR A 250 1.25 -4.10 4.51
CA THR A 250 2.70 -4.18 4.23
C THR A 250 3.49 -4.55 5.48
N PRO A 251 4.55 -5.37 5.40
CA PRO A 251 5.35 -5.77 6.55
C PRO A 251 6.22 -4.62 7.09
N LEU A 252 6.57 -4.67 8.37
CA LEU A 252 7.48 -3.69 9.01
C LEU A 252 8.90 -3.78 8.45
N ILE A 253 9.30 -4.97 8.02
CA ILE A 253 10.66 -5.24 7.51
C ILE A 253 10.92 -4.69 6.10
N SER A 254 9.87 -4.24 5.38
CA SER A 254 9.98 -3.62 4.06
C SER A 254 8.89 -2.57 3.90
N PRO A 255 9.04 -1.41 4.58
CA PRO A 255 8.03 -0.36 4.63
C PRO A 255 7.99 0.50 3.37
N LEU A 256 9.03 0.45 2.53
CA LEU A 256 9.15 1.27 1.34
C LEU A 256 8.92 0.46 0.06
N SER A 257 8.65 1.17 -1.02
CA SER A 257 8.64 0.62 -2.38
C SER A 257 9.00 1.71 -3.37
N PRO A 258 9.69 1.36 -4.48
CA PRO A 258 9.95 2.32 -5.54
C PRO A 258 8.66 2.80 -6.20
N THR A 259 8.69 4.04 -6.68
CA THR A 259 7.53 4.68 -7.29
C THR A 259 7.35 4.22 -8.73
N SER A 260 6.22 3.57 -9.05
CA SER A 260 5.84 3.15 -10.40
C SER A 260 4.31 3.08 -10.52
N TYR A 261 3.78 3.47 -11.69
CA TYR A 261 2.39 3.23 -12.07
C TYR A 261 2.23 2.05 -13.02
N ALA A 262 3.34 1.49 -13.51
CA ALA A 262 3.34 0.27 -14.30
C ALA A 262 3.21 -0.99 -13.43
N THR A 263 3.50 -0.90 -12.12
CA THR A 263 3.51 -2.02 -11.17
C THR A 263 2.79 -1.65 -9.88
N VAL A 264 1.51 -1.36 -9.99
CA VAL A 264 0.68 -1.01 -8.82
C VAL A 264 0.10 -2.26 -8.15
N ALA A 265 -0.21 -3.30 -8.90
CA ALA A 265 -0.76 -4.56 -8.36
C ALA A 265 0.22 -5.31 -7.47
N GLU A 266 1.52 -5.16 -7.71
CA GLU A 266 2.62 -5.62 -6.86
C GLU A 266 3.66 -4.50 -6.77
N PRO A 267 4.38 -4.36 -5.65
CA PRO A 267 5.36 -3.29 -5.53
C PRO A 267 6.46 -3.39 -6.59
N SER A 268 6.90 -2.26 -7.08
CA SER A 268 8.04 -2.22 -8.01
C SER A 268 9.28 -2.88 -7.38
N MET A 269 10.10 -3.54 -8.19
CA MET A 269 11.24 -4.35 -7.76
C MET A 269 10.86 -5.62 -6.97
N ALA A 270 9.60 -6.06 -6.96
CA ALA A 270 9.23 -7.39 -6.52
C ALA A 270 10.07 -8.42 -7.28
N GLY A 271 10.58 -9.44 -6.60
CA GLY A 271 11.51 -10.41 -7.17
C GLY A 271 12.89 -9.89 -7.56
N ALA A 272 13.17 -8.59 -7.37
CA ALA A 272 14.46 -7.96 -7.66
C ALA A 272 14.93 -7.06 -6.49
N GLY A 273 14.78 -7.55 -5.26
CA GLY A 273 15.33 -6.95 -4.06
C GLY A 273 14.35 -6.19 -3.18
N ASN A 274 13.13 -5.96 -3.62
CA ASN A 274 12.05 -5.44 -2.77
C ASN A 274 11.31 -6.62 -2.13
N LEU A 275 11.48 -6.80 -0.83
CA LEU A 275 10.67 -7.76 -0.06
C LEU A 275 9.27 -7.19 0.10
N TRP A 276 8.26 -8.02 -0.13
CA TRP A 276 6.87 -7.58 0.00
C TRP A 276 5.93 -8.75 0.29
N THR A 277 4.84 -8.43 0.92
CA THR A 277 3.65 -9.29 1.03
C THR A 277 2.53 -8.46 1.62
N TRP A 278 1.30 -8.89 1.43
CA TRP A 278 0.15 -8.45 2.22
C TRP A 278 -0.39 -9.67 2.95
N SER A 279 -0.09 -9.74 4.23
CA SER A 279 -0.47 -10.87 5.08
C SER A 279 -1.21 -10.37 6.31
N PRO A 280 -2.18 -11.14 6.85
CA PRO A 280 -2.84 -10.80 8.11
C PRO A 280 -1.83 -10.64 9.23
N GLN A 281 -1.86 -9.51 9.92
CA GLN A 281 -0.90 -9.19 10.96
C GLN A 281 -1.49 -8.28 12.03
N LEU A 282 -0.90 -8.33 13.22
CA LEU A 282 -1.10 -7.41 14.32
C LEU A 282 0.20 -6.63 14.52
N LYS A 283 0.13 -5.31 14.40
CA LYS A 283 1.26 -4.40 14.63
C LYS A 283 1.00 -3.51 15.82
N TYR A 284 2.05 -3.20 16.55
CA TYR A 284 2.11 -2.15 17.55
C TYR A 284 3.28 -1.24 17.24
N ALA A 285 3.06 0.07 17.30
CA ALA A 285 4.12 1.06 17.18
C ALA A 285 4.08 2.04 18.35
N HIS A 286 5.26 2.45 18.80
CA HIS A 286 5.46 3.50 19.79
C HIS A 286 6.44 4.54 19.27
N GLN A 287 6.04 5.82 19.35
CA GLN A 287 6.83 6.95 18.90
C GLN A 287 7.42 7.69 20.11
N PHE A 288 8.73 7.88 20.10
CA PHE A 288 9.47 8.71 21.04
C PHE A 288 9.79 10.05 20.37
N PRO A 289 8.98 11.10 20.61
CA PRO A 289 9.26 12.42 20.04
C PRO A 289 10.56 12.98 20.63
N LEU A 290 11.39 13.54 19.78
CA LEU A 290 12.65 14.20 20.12
C LEU A 290 12.54 15.69 19.79
N GLN A 291 13.56 16.45 20.19
CA GLN A 291 13.64 17.88 19.86
C GLN A 291 13.71 18.10 18.34
N SER A 292 13.23 19.25 17.89
CA SER A 292 13.30 19.70 16.49
C SER A 292 12.49 18.84 15.50
N GLY A 293 11.36 18.27 15.94
CA GLY A 293 10.46 17.50 15.07
C GLY A 293 11.06 16.16 14.61
N ARG A 294 12.00 15.60 15.37
CA ARG A 294 12.56 14.27 15.16
C ARG A 294 11.87 13.25 16.04
N GLN A 295 11.94 11.99 15.65
CA GLN A 295 11.40 10.89 16.46
C GLN A 295 12.22 9.61 16.28
N ILE A 296 12.18 8.77 17.30
CA ILE A 296 12.50 7.35 17.21
C ILE A 296 11.18 6.59 17.26
N GLN A 297 10.99 5.62 16.37
CA GLN A 297 9.82 4.74 16.38
C GLN A 297 10.28 3.30 16.60
N LEU A 298 9.62 2.62 17.53
CA LEU A 298 9.77 1.18 17.78
C LEU A 298 8.49 0.49 17.34
N GLU A 299 8.63 -0.56 16.55
CA GLU A 299 7.51 -1.30 15.97
C GLU A 299 7.71 -2.79 16.20
N PHE A 300 6.60 -3.50 16.48
CA PHE A 300 6.55 -4.94 16.65
C PHE A 300 5.36 -5.50 15.90
N GLY A 301 5.53 -6.64 15.24
CA GLY A 301 4.49 -7.30 14.49
C GLY A 301 4.45 -8.81 14.77
N LEU A 302 3.21 -9.32 14.79
CA LEU A 302 2.89 -10.75 14.75
C LEU A 302 2.03 -10.98 13.52
N TRP A 303 2.39 -11.93 12.68
CA TRP A 303 1.67 -12.13 11.42
C TRP A 303 1.54 -13.60 11.02
N ASP A 304 0.59 -13.85 10.12
CA ASP A 304 0.42 -15.14 9.47
C ASP A 304 1.71 -15.45 8.71
N PRO A 305 2.41 -16.56 9.04
CA PRO A 305 3.78 -16.74 8.61
C PRO A 305 3.87 -16.91 7.09
N PRO A 306 4.42 -15.91 6.37
CA PRO A 306 4.53 -15.97 4.93
C PRO A 306 5.52 -17.05 4.53
N SER A 307 5.13 -17.87 3.57
CA SER A 307 6.01 -18.88 2.97
C SER A 307 5.61 -19.11 1.53
N ALA A 308 6.58 -19.39 0.66
CA ALA A 308 6.31 -19.73 -0.72
C ALA A 308 5.40 -20.97 -0.80
N GLY A 309 4.28 -20.81 -1.48
CA GLY A 309 3.19 -21.78 -1.47
C GLY A 309 3.62 -23.17 -1.99
N TYR A 310 3.27 -24.18 -1.25
CA TYR A 310 3.39 -25.57 -1.65
C TYR A 310 2.02 -26.23 -1.50
N SER A 311 1.14 -26.03 -2.49
CA SER A 311 -0.16 -26.70 -2.52
C SER A 311 -0.26 -27.59 -3.74
N THR A 312 -0.62 -28.86 -3.52
CA THR A 312 -0.89 -29.82 -4.56
C THR A 312 -2.37 -30.17 -4.69
N SER A 313 -3.24 -29.61 -3.83
CA SER A 313 -4.67 -29.90 -3.81
C SER A 313 -5.48 -28.71 -4.29
N VAL A 314 -6.41 -28.98 -5.22
CA VAL A 314 -7.40 -28.00 -5.71
C VAL A 314 -8.71 -28.03 -4.94
N THR A 315 -8.91 -29.03 -4.07
CA THR A 315 -10.18 -29.29 -3.37
C THR A 315 -10.17 -28.76 -1.93
N VAL A 316 -8.99 -28.72 -1.30
CA VAL A 316 -8.82 -28.31 0.09
C VAL A 316 -7.65 -27.32 0.16
N ARG A 317 -7.85 -26.21 0.87
CA ARG A 317 -6.74 -25.29 1.18
C ARG A 317 -5.76 -26.03 2.10
N VAL A 318 -4.61 -26.39 1.55
CA VAL A 318 -3.53 -26.98 2.33
C VAL A 318 -2.80 -25.87 3.07
N PRO A 319 -2.53 -26.01 4.39
CA PRO A 319 -1.73 -25.04 5.12
C PRO A 319 -0.35 -24.87 4.49
N SER A 320 0.12 -23.64 4.40
CA SER A 320 1.47 -23.32 3.96
C SER A 320 2.52 -23.90 4.94
N PRO A 321 3.79 -24.05 4.54
CA PRO A 321 4.84 -24.47 5.47
C PRO A 321 4.97 -23.60 6.72
N GLY A 322 4.72 -22.30 6.60
CA GLY A 322 4.65 -21.39 7.74
C GLY A 322 3.51 -21.72 8.67
N GLU A 323 2.28 -21.83 8.17
CA GLU A 323 1.08 -22.20 8.95
C GLU A 323 1.19 -23.60 9.59
N GLN A 324 1.87 -24.54 8.92
CA GLN A 324 2.13 -25.88 9.49
C GLN A 324 3.06 -25.84 10.70
N SER A 325 3.83 -24.77 10.88
CA SER A 325 4.68 -24.58 12.06
C SER A 325 3.87 -24.34 13.35
N LYS A 326 2.62 -23.89 13.22
CA LYS A 326 1.70 -23.56 14.33
C LYS A 326 2.19 -22.43 15.22
N GLN A 327 3.06 -21.56 14.72
CA GLN A 327 3.51 -20.32 15.38
C GLN A 327 3.43 -19.17 14.41
N PRO A 328 3.15 -17.93 14.91
CA PRO A 328 3.19 -16.74 14.08
C PRO A 328 4.61 -16.45 13.59
N ALA A 329 4.71 -15.64 12.56
CA ALA A 329 5.93 -14.93 12.27
C ALA A 329 6.07 -13.69 13.18
N TYR A 330 7.30 -13.27 13.42
CA TYR A 330 7.65 -12.16 14.28
C TYR A 330 8.45 -11.14 13.50
N GLU A 331 8.13 -9.87 13.68
CA GLU A 331 8.94 -8.79 13.14
C GLU A 331 9.11 -7.67 14.16
N SER A 332 10.20 -6.92 14.01
CA SER A 332 10.47 -5.73 14.79
C SER A 332 11.22 -4.72 13.94
N ARG A 333 10.99 -3.45 14.20
CA ARG A 333 11.68 -2.35 13.50
C ARG A 333 11.99 -1.23 14.48
N ILE A 334 13.17 -0.64 14.34
CA ILE A 334 13.53 0.64 14.93
C ILE A 334 13.83 1.61 13.80
N SER A 335 13.25 2.80 13.85
CA SER A 335 13.55 3.85 12.88
C SER A 335 13.79 5.19 13.55
N TYR A 336 14.57 6.01 12.88
CA TYR A 336 14.88 7.38 13.26
C TYR A 336 14.61 8.31 12.07
N GLY A 337 13.91 9.40 12.30
CA GLY A 337 13.58 10.34 11.24
C GLY A 337 12.86 11.58 11.72
N THR A 338 12.34 12.34 10.80
CA THR A 338 11.45 13.44 11.10
C THR A 338 10.06 12.91 11.42
N SER A 339 9.37 13.52 12.38
CA SER A 339 7.94 13.30 12.57
C SER A 339 7.21 13.91 11.37
N SER A 340 7.07 13.15 10.31
CA SER A 340 6.17 13.49 9.22
C SER A 340 4.88 12.73 9.43
N ASP A 341 3.78 13.39 9.15
CA ASP A 341 2.52 12.67 8.94
C ASP A 341 2.78 11.50 7.98
N ASP A 342 2.28 10.32 8.34
CA ASP A 342 2.50 9.02 7.68
C ASP A 342 1.97 8.94 6.23
N ASN A 343 1.89 10.06 5.54
CA ASN A 343 1.52 10.12 4.15
C ASN A 343 2.70 9.70 3.27
N TYR A 344 2.91 8.39 3.15
CA TYR A 344 3.69 7.77 2.07
C TYR A 344 3.09 8.03 0.67
N GLY A 345 2.23 9.03 0.57
CA GLY A 345 1.63 9.45 -0.68
C GLY A 345 2.61 10.22 -1.58
N PRO A 346 2.30 10.34 -2.87
CA PRO A 346 3.09 11.11 -3.84
C PRO A 346 3.18 12.62 -3.53
N THR A 347 2.51 13.11 -2.51
CA THR A 347 2.42 14.52 -2.09
C THR A 347 3.31 14.88 -0.90
N SER A 348 4.20 13.97 -0.40
CA SER A 348 5.14 14.35 0.66
C SER A 348 6.02 15.50 0.17
N ASP A 349 6.16 16.57 0.97
CA ASP A 349 6.87 17.79 0.63
C ASP A 349 8.41 17.63 0.44
N GLY A 350 8.89 16.38 0.40
CA GLY A 350 10.29 16.05 0.13
C GLY A 350 11.28 16.44 1.22
N ARG A 351 10.81 16.81 2.43
CA ARG A 351 11.68 17.22 3.54
C ARG A 351 11.84 16.14 4.63
N SER A 352 10.97 15.14 4.63
CA SER A 352 11.05 14.07 5.63
C SER A 352 12.17 13.08 5.28
N TYR A 353 13.01 12.77 6.27
CA TYR A 353 13.98 11.69 6.16
C TYR A 353 13.72 10.63 7.21
N HIS A 354 14.04 9.40 6.91
CA HIS A 354 14.10 8.33 7.89
C HIS A 354 15.14 7.28 7.52
N VAL A 355 15.61 6.58 8.54
CA VAL A 355 16.47 5.39 8.42
C VAL A 355 15.92 4.35 9.39
N GLY A 356 15.76 3.11 8.93
CA GLY A 356 15.25 2.00 9.71
C GLY A 356 16.15 0.77 9.68
N LEU A 357 16.06 -0.02 10.74
CA LEU A 357 16.66 -1.34 10.87
C LEU A 357 15.58 -2.29 11.39
N SER A 358 15.41 -3.43 10.72
CA SER A 358 14.37 -4.39 11.08
C SER A 358 14.88 -5.82 11.15
N GLY A 359 14.16 -6.64 11.90
CA GLY A 359 14.40 -8.06 12.04
C GLY A 359 13.11 -8.86 11.83
N TYR A 360 13.25 -10.03 11.23
CA TYR A 360 12.17 -10.97 10.96
C TYR A 360 12.58 -12.39 11.34
N TYR A 361 11.62 -13.14 11.87
CA TYR A 361 11.78 -14.56 12.15
C TYR A 361 10.46 -15.29 11.93
N SER A 362 10.53 -16.48 11.30
CA SER A 362 9.42 -17.41 11.16
C SER A 362 9.94 -18.84 11.13
N ARG A 363 9.13 -19.77 11.56
CA ARG A 363 9.40 -21.20 11.41
C ARG A 363 8.53 -21.77 10.30
N GLN A 364 9.13 -22.64 9.49
CA GLN A 364 8.46 -23.34 8.40
C GLN A 364 8.58 -24.85 8.63
N SER A 365 7.48 -25.58 8.49
CA SER A 365 7.42 -27.03 8.62
C SER A 365 7.10 -27.68 7.29
N TYR A 366 7.93 -28.63 6.89
CA TYR A 366 7.82 -29.37 5.64
C TYR A 366 7.51 -30.85 5.91
N PRO A 367 7.06 -31.60 4.88
CA PRO A 367 6.83 -33.03 5.02
C PRO A 367 8.02 -33.80 5.59
N TYR A 368 7.74 -34.96 6.17
CA TYR A 368 8.72 -35.89 6.79
C TYR A 368 9.46 -35.32 8.02
N GLY A 369 8.81 -34.37 8.74
CA GLY A 369 9.36 -33.82 9.97
C GLY A 369 10.49 -32.78 9.76
N ASN A 370 10.73 -32.35 8.52
CA ASN A 370 11.68 -31.28 8.26
C ASN A 370 11.12 -29.94 8.71
N SER A 371 11.93 -29.16 9.41
CA SER A 371 11.61 -27.79 9.77
C SER A 371 12.80 -26.88 9.52
N LEU A 372 12.50 -25.66 9.09
CA LEU A 372 13.50 -24.64 8.77
C LEU A 372 13.15 -23.33 9.48
N ASP A 373 14.17 -22.61 9.87
CA ASP A 373 14.02 -21.24 10.37
C ASP A 373 14.22 -20.26 9.21
N SER A 374 13.20 -19.45 8.98
CA SER A 374 13.24 -18.29 8.10
C SER A 374 13.61 -17.06 8.91
N TRP A 375 14.51 -16.23 8.41
CA TRP A 375 14.91 -15.01 9.08
C TRP A 375 15.39 -13.97 8.09
N ALA A 376 15.26 -12.68 8.46
CA ALA A 376 15.87 -11.57 7.75
C ALA A 376 16.36 -10.48 8.72
N VAL A 377 17.39 -9.78 8.30
CA VAL A 377 17.74 -8.44 8.77
C VAL A 377 17.60 -7.51 7.58
N THR A 378 16.88 -6.42 7.76
CA THR A 378 16.63 -5.44 6.69
C THR A 378 16.99 -4.03 7.15
N THR A 379 17.33 -3.19 6.18
CA THR A 379 17.54 -1.76 6.39
C THR A 379 16.73 -0.99 5.35
N ASP A 380 16.16 0.13 5.76
CA ASP A 380 15.43 1.04 4.89
C ASP A 380 15.90 2.49 5.12
N PHE A 381 15.83 3.29 4.08
CA PHE A 381 16.15 4.70 4.17
C PHE A 381 15.41 5.54 3.12
N ARG A 382 15.11 6.78 3.51
CA ARG A 382 14.66 7.85 2.63
C ARG A 382 15.36 9.12 3.05
N ILE A 383 16.09 9.74 2.13
CA ILE A 383 16.94 10.91 2.40
C ILE A 383 16.73 11.94 1.30
N PRO A 384 16.11 13.10 1.59
CA PRO A 384 16.10 14.23 0.67
C PRO A 384 17.52 14.82 0.59
N LEU A 385 18.13 14.78 -0.58
CA LEU A 385 19.45 15.36 -0.83
C LEU A 385 19.35 16.88 -1.05
N THR A 386 18.32 17.29 -1.77
CA THR A 386 17.98 18.68 -2.05
C THR A 386 16.46 18.84 -2.12
N HIS A 387 15.97 20.02 -2.42
CA HIS A 387 14.55 20.23 -2.70
C HIS A 387 14.06 19.51 -3.97
N LEU A 388 14.98 19.14 -4.88
CA LEU A 388 14.66 18.45 -6.12
C LEU A 388 14.93 16.94 -6.04
N PHE A 389 15.95 16.51 -5.30
CA PHE A 389 16.46 15.14 -5.32
C PHE A 389 16.22 14.44 -3.99
N GLU A 390 15.69 13.23 -4.06
CA GLU A 390 15.51 12.30 -2.94
C GLU A 390 16.10 10.95 -3.32
N VAL A 391 16.82 10.33 -2.40
CA VAL A 391 17.26 8.94 -2.52
C VAL A 391 16.53 8.10 -1.47
N SER A 392 15.99 6.97 -1.90
CA SER A 392 15.36 5.97 -1.02
C SER A 392 15.81 4.57 -1.41
N GLY A 393 15.69 3.64 -0.47
CA GLY A 393 16.08 2.27 -0.75
C GLY A 393 15.85 1.34 0.44
N GLU A 394 15.95 0.05 0.15
CA GLU A 394 15.94 -1.02 1.11
C GLU A 394 17.01 -2.04 0.78
N GLY A 395 17.53 -2.71 1.79
CA GLY A 395 18.46 -3.82 1.63
C GLY A 395 18.20 -4.91 2.65
N TYR A 396 18.41 -6.16 2.27
CA TYR A 396 18.20 -7.29 3.15
C TYR A 396 19.28 -8.36 3.05
N ARG A 397 19.42 -9.10 4.11
CA ARG A 397 20.14 -10.37 4.21
C ARG A 397 19.28 -11.35 4.99
N GLY A 398 19.02 -12.54 4.42
CA GLY A 398 18.16 -13.49 5.11
C GLY A 398 18.24 -14.91 4.56
N ARG A 399 17.30 -15.75 5.01
CA ARG A 399 17.16 -17.15 4.65
C ARG A 399 15.69 -17.54 4.56
N SER A 400 15.31 -18.33 3.55
CA SER A 400 13.97 -18.85 3.35
C SER A 400 12.91 -17.74 3.27
N LEU A 401 13.14 -16.75 2.39
CA LEU A 401 12.32 -15.56 2.24
C LEU A 401 11.39 -15.58 1.03
N GLY A 402 11.11 -16.76 0.48
CA GLY A 402 10.30 -16.89 -0.74
C GLY A 402 8.88 -16.36 -0.61
N GLY A 403 8.26 -16.52 0.56
CA GLY A 403 6.96 -15.92 0.87
C GLY A 403 6.96 -14.39 0.98
N LEU A 404 8.15 -13.78 0.98
CA LEU A 404 8.40 -12.33 0.96
C LEU A 404 8.97 -11.85 -0.39
N GLY A 405 9.00 -12.73 -1.40
CA GLY A 405 9.58 -12.42 -2.70
C GLY A 405 11.10 -12.54 -2.78
N GLY A 406 11.80 -12.80 -1.64
CA GLY A 406 13.24 -12.94 -1.60
C GLY A 406 13.74 -14.31 -2.05
N GLY A 407 15.04 -14.41 -2.41
CA GLY A 407 15.65 -15.65 -2.92
C GLY A 407 15.03 -16.12 -4.23
N ALA A 408 14.65 -15.17 -5.08
CA ALA A 408 13.92 -15.41 -6.32
C ALA A 408 12.63 -16.23 -6.09
N TYR A 409 11.84 -15.83 -5.07
CA TYR A 409 10.59 -16.47 -4.61
C TYR A 409 10.76 -17.92 -4.07
N LYS A 410 11.93 -18.24 -3.51
CA LYS A 410 12.20 -19.56 -2.94
C LYS A 410 12.52 -19.51 -1.46
N ASP A 411 11.77 -20.28 -0.68
CA ASP A 411 12.12 -20.58 0.72
C ASP A 411 13.17 -21.68 0.80
N ILE A 412 13.02 -22.71 -0.04
CA ILE A 412 13.84 -23.91 0.01
C ILE A 412 14.41 -24.27 -1.35
N LEU A 413 15.52 -24.99 -1.29
CA LEU A 413 16.04 -25.82 -2.36
C LEU A 413 15.67 -27.28 -2.06
N TYR A 414 15.15 -27.97 -3.05
CA TYR A 414 14.86 -29.41 -2.98
C TYR A 414 15.66 -30.15 -4.06
N GLY A 415 16.35 -31.18 -3.65
CA GLY A 415 17.16 -31.98 -4.55
C GLY A 415 17.85 -33.13 -3.82
N THR A 416 18.70 -33.84 -4.53
CA THR A 416 19.45 -34.97 -4.00
C THR A 416 20.80 -34.49 -3.43
N SER A 417 21.10 -34.86 -2.19
CA SER A 417 22.40 -34.59 -1.58
C SER A 417 23.50 -35.40 -2.29
N PRO A 418 24.54 -34.77 -2.83
CA PRO A 418 25.63 -35.50 -3.49
C PRO A 418 26.46 -36.36 -2.50
N VAL A 419 26.34 -36.11 -1.20
CA VAL A 419 27.07 -36.84 -0.16
C VAL A 419 26.31 -38.08 0.30
N THR A 420 24.97 -37.97 0.50
CA THR A 420 24.16 -39.05 1.05
C THR A 420 23.35 -39.81 0.01
N GLY A 421 23.19 -39.27 -1.20
CA GLY A 421 22.32 -39.81 -2.26
C GLY A 421 20.82 -39.70 -1.93
N LEU A 422 20.44 -39.03 -0.81
CA LEU A 422 19.06 -38.91 -0.38
C LEU A 422 18.50 -37.51 -0.76
N ASN A 423 17.19 -37.47 -0.98
CA ASN A 423 16.48 -36.20 -1.16
C ASN A 423 16.53 -35.38 0.12
N SER A 424 16.76 -34.08 -0.02
CA SER A 424 16.96 -33.15 1.10
C SER A 424 16.30 -31.80 0.79
N TYR A 425 15.79 -31.16 1.84
CA TYR A 425 15.32 -29.79 1.85
C TYR A 425 16.38 -28.89 2.51
N ARG A 426 16.68 -27.76 1.87
CA ARG A 426 17.60 -26.77 2.42
C ARG A 426 17.02 -25.38 2.27
N GLY A 427 17.05 -24.59 3.34
CA GLY A 427 16.69 -23.18 3.29
C GLY A 427 17.66 -22.38 2.43
N LEU A 428 17.16 -21.60 1.49
CA LEU A 428 17.98 -20.75 0.63
C LEU A 428 18.36 -19.45 1.37
N ASN A 429 19.64 -19.19 1.47
CA ASN A 429 20.13 -17.89 1.90
C ASN A 429 20.15 -16.93 0.72
N ALA A 430 19.73 -15.69 0.96
CA ALA A 430 19.66 -14.65 -0.07
C ALA A 430 20.12 -13.30 0.47
N ILE A 431 20.53 -12.46 -0.46
CA ILE A 431 20.80 -11.03 -0.26
C ILE A 431 20.12 -10.26 -1.38
N GLY A 432 19.57 -9.11 -1.07
CA GLY A 432 18.94 -8.26 -2.07
C GLY A 432 18.71 -6.86 -1.56
N GLY A 433 18.19 -6.03 -2.45
CA GLY A 433 17.86 -4.65 -2.14
C GLY A 433 17.62 -3.84 -3.40
N TRP A 434 17.11 -2.65 -3.20
CA TRP A 434 16.87 -1.68 -4.26
C TRP A 434 17.23 -0.28 -3.80
N THR A 435 17.48 0.61 -4.77
CA THR A 435 17.70 2.03 -4.55
C THR A 435 17.02 2.84 -5.64
N GLN A 436 16.35 3.91 -5.25
CA GLN A 436 15.67 4.86 -6.12
C GLN A 436 16.28 6.25 -5.97
N LEU A 437 16.56 6.89 -7.10
CA LEU A 437 16.75 8.33 -7.20
C LEU A 437 15.46 8.94 -7.75
N LYS A 438 14.81 9.77 -6.96
CA LYS A 438 13.63 10.54 -7.34
C LYS A 438 14.01 12.00 -7.57
N THR A 439 13.51 12.59 -8.66
CA THR A 439 13.71 13.99 -9.00
C THR A 439 12.37 14.65 -9.25
N ARG A 440 12.08 15.75 -8.56
CA ARG A 440 10.84 16.51 -8.72
C ARG A 440 11.11 17.80 -9.49
N PHE A 441 10.45 17.98 -10.64
CA PHE A 441 10.50 19.18 -11.45
C PHE A 441 9.18 19.97 -11.25
N GLY A 442 9.11 20.74 -10.14
CA GLY A 442 7.88 21.39 -9.72
C GLY A 442 6.84 20.41 -9.16
N GLN A 443 5.55 20.77 -9.28
CA GLN A 443 4.45 19.98 -8.71
C GLN A 443 3.91 18.91 -9.67
N SER A 444 4.11 19.08 -10.98
CA SER A 444 3.46 18.25 -12.00
C SER A 444 4.34 17.18 -12.63
N LEU A 445 5.68 17.28 -12.50
CA LEU A 445 6.59 16.34 -13.16
C LEU A 445 7.57 15.74 -12.16
N GLU A 446 7.64 14.42 -12.16
CA GLU A 446 8.56 13.61 -11.38
C GLU A 446 9.29 12.62 -12.30
N ALA A 447 10.59 12.42 -12.07
CA ALA A 447 11.39 11.38 -12.71
C ALA A 447 11.98 10.45 -11.67
N ASN A 448 11.94 9.16 -11.93
CA ASN A 448 12.50 8.13 -11.07
C ASN A 448 13.46 7.23 -11.84
N ALA A 449 14.60 6.92 -11.22
CA ALA A 449 15.53 5.90 -11.67
C ALA A 449 15.75 4.90 -10.54
N VAL A 450 15.55 3.62 -10.79
CA VAL A 450 15.60 2.56 -9.80
C VAL A 450 16.49 1.43 -10.27
N ILE A 451 17.25 0.85 -9.37
CA ILE A 451 18.00 -0.38 -9.56
C ILE A 451 17.71 -1.33 -8.40
N GLY A 452 17.53 -2.60 -8.70
CA GLY A 452 17.29 -3.64 -7.69
C GLY A 452 17.93 -4.97 -8.08
N LEU A 453 18.22 -5.77 -7.04
CA LEU A 453 18.87 -7.06 -7.13
C LEU A 453 18.32 -8.00 -6.08
N ASP A 454 18.04 -9.25 -6.48
CA ASP A 454 17.79 -10.39 -5.60
C ASP A 454 18.75 -11.52 -5.99
N ASP A 455 19.53 -12.03 -5.05
CA ASP A 455 20.57 -13.03 -5.29
C ASP A 455 20.53 -14.14 -4.24
N GLY A 456 20.20 -15.36 -4.66
CA GLY A 456 20.36 -16.57 -3.87
C GLY A 456 21.84 -16.94 -3.77
N LEU A 457 22.35 -17.26 -2.56
CA LEU A 457 23.78 -17.50 -2.39
C LEU A 457 24.22 -18.78 -3.11
N ALA A 458 25.19 -18.64 -4.00
CA ALA A 458 25.73 -19.72 -4.84
C ALA A 458 26.14 -20.97 -4.05
N ARG A 459 26.69 -20.80 -2.83
CA ARG A 459 27.09 -21.91 -1.95
C ARG A 459 25.96 -22.88 -1.63
N ASP A 460 24.70 -22.37 -1.51
CA ASP A 460 23.55 -23.19 -1.15
C ASP A 460 23.11 -24.03 -2.35
N PHE A 461 23.17 -23.47 -3.57
CA PHE A 461 22.85 -24.19 -4.81
C PHE A 461 23.77 -25.37 -5.06
N HIS A 462 25.04 -25.29 -4.69
CA HIS A 462 26.03 -26.36 -4.86
C HIS A 462 25.85 -27.51 -3.83
N THR A 463 24.97 -27.38 -2.86
CA THR A 463 24.75 -28.42 -1.84
C THR A 463 23.81 -29.55 -2.29
N LEU A 464 23.10 -29.37 -3.41
CA LEU A 464 22.13 -30.32 -3.91
C LEU A 464 22.28 -30.49 -5.44
N VAL A 465 21.93 -31.69 -5.92
CA VAL A 465 21.72 -31.97 -7.33
C VAL A 465 20.24 -31.83 -7.63
N PHE A 466 19.89 -30.93 -8.53
CA PHE A 466 18.50 -30.67 -8.90
C PHE A 466 18.02 -31.74 -9.88
N PRO A 467 16.74 -32.16 -9.80
CA PRO A 467 16.18 -33.12 -10.75
C PRO A 467 16.12 -32.51 -12.16
N ALA A 468 16.24 -33.36 -13.18
CA ALA A 468 16.13 -32.93 -14.58
C ALA A 468 14.76 -32.32 -14.93
N THR A 469 13.74 -32.60 -14.11
CA THR A 469 12.37 -32.07 -14.21
C THR A 469 12.19 -30.74 -13.46
N ALA A 470 13.27 -30.16 -12.89
CA ALA A 470 13.19 -28.87 -12.20
C ALA A 470 12.72 -27.78 -13.16
N THR A 471 11.72 -27.00 -12.72
CA THR A 471 11.16 -25.90 -13.50
C THR A 471 12.12 -24.71 -13.56
N GLU A 472 11.93 -23.81 -14.53
CA GLU A 472 12.71 -22.57 -14.64
C GLU A 472 12.64 -21.73 -13.37
N ILE A 473 11.47 -21.69 -12.69
CA ILE A 473 11.30 -20.98 -11.40
C ILE A 473 12.17 -21.64 -10.32
N GLN A 474 12.24 -22.98 -10.27
CA GLN A 474 13.10 -23.69 -9.31
C GLN A 474 14.58 -23.46 -9.58
N LEU A 475 14.94 -23.25 -10.82
CA LEU A 475 16.33 -23.02 -11.25
C LEU A 475 16.74 -21.54 -11.22
N ARG A 476 15.84 -20.59 -11.02
CA ARG A 476 16.17 -19.15 -10.92
C ARG A 476 17.09 -18.92 -9.72
N ALA A 477 18.25 -18.33 -9.93
CA ALA A 477 19.23 -18.07 -8.87
C ALA A 477 19.33 -16.59 -8.50
N ARG A 478 19.25 -15.72 -9.51
CA ARG A 478 19.44 -14.27 -9.36
C ARG A 478 18.53 -13.53 -10.30
N ASN A 479 18.04 -12.38 -9.86
CA ASN A 479 17.24 -11.47 -10.67
C ASN A 479 17.69 -10.03 -10.44
N GLU A 480 17.90 -9.29 -11.50
CA GLU A 480 18.23 -7.86 -11.47
C GLU A 480 17.24 -7.08 -12.32
N MET A 481 16.96 -5.86 -11.88
CA MET A 481 16.04 -4.98 -12.59
C MET A 481 16.52 -3.54 -12.53
N VAL A 482 16.38 -2.84 -13.65
CA VAL A 482 16.55 -1.38 -13.75
C VAL A 482 15.26 -0.80 -14.28
N VAL A 483 14.78 0.27 -13.66
CA VAL A 483 13.55 0.98 -14.04
C VAL A 483 13.84 2.46 -14.17
N GLY A 484 13.31 3.09 -15.22
CA GLY A 484 13.25 4.52 -15.37
C GLY A 484 11.86 4.96 -15.76
N ASN A 485 11.26 5.89 -15.03
CA ASN A 485 9.94 6.43 -15.37
C ASN A 485 9.88 7.94 -15.22
N LEU A 486 8.91 8.51 -15.93
CA LEU A 486 8.46 9.88 -15.77
C LEU A 486 7.00 9.83 -15.31
N ILE A 487 6.65 10.67 -14.36
CA ILE A 487 5.27 10.77 -13.87
C ILE A 487 4.84 12.21 -14.08
N PHE A 488 3.89 12.41 -14.98
CA PHE A 488 3.32 13.71 -15.27
C PHE A 488 1.90 13.78 -14.72
N ARG A 489 1.65 14.77 -13.85
CA ARG A 489 0.35 15.07 -13.24
C ARG A 489 -0.12 16.43 -13.72
N PRO A 490 -0.79 16.53 -14.89
CA PRO A 490 -1.31 17.80 -15.40
C PRO A 490 -2.35 18.41 -14.45
N LYS A 491 -3.01 17.56 -13.68
CA LYS A 491 -3.91 17.85 -12.55
C LYS A 491 -3.67 16.80 -11.47
N THR A 492 -4.04 17.10 -10.22
CA THR A 492 -3.84 16.20 -9.07
C THR A 492 -4.47 14.82 -9.25
N TYR A 493 -5.56 14.73 -9.99
CA TYR A 493 -6.30 13.51 -10.26
C TYR A 493 -5.93 12.79 -11.57
N LEU A 494 -5.15 13.43 -12.47
CA LEU A 494 -4.73 12.83 -13.74
C LEU A 494 -3.25 12.47 -13.71
N ILE A 495 -2.93 11.26 -14.16
CA ILE A 495 -1.60 10.70 -14.16
C ILE A 495 -1.28 10.16 -15.55
N LEU A 496 -0.12 10.52 -16.07
CA LEU A 496 0.49 9.91 -17.26
C LEU A 496 1.91 9.50 -16.91
N SER A 497 2.26 8.22 -17.13
CA SER A 497 3.57 7.71 -16.77
C SER A 497 4.13 6.75 -17.80
N PRO A 498 5.04 7.19 -18.68
CA PRO A 498 5.89 6.29 -19.44
C PRO A 498 6.93 5.68 -18.52
N GLU A 499 7.15 4.37 -18.66
CA GLU A 499 8.16 3.60 -17.93
C GLU A 499 8.93 2.70 -18.87
N TYR A 500 10.25 2.63 -18.68
CA TYR A 500 11.12 1.62 -19.25
C TYR A 500 11.65 0.75 -18.12
N ARG A 501 11.57 -0.57 -18.32
CA ARG A 501 12.09 -1.57 -17.40
C ARG A 501 12.97 -2.55 -18.16
N ARG A 502 14.07 -2.94 -17.56
CA ARG A 502 14.92 -4.01 -18.06
C ARG A 502 15.18 -5.01 -16.97
N ILE A 503 14.95 -6.29 -17.29
CA ILE A 503 15.09 -7.43 -16.39
C ILE A 503 16.20 -8.33 -16.90
N TRP A 504 17.02 -8.83 -15.97
CA TRP A 504 17.97 -9.90 -16.19
C TRP A 504 17.72 -11.00 -15.15
N THR A 505 17.51 -12.21 -15.60
CA THR A 505 17.26 -13.37 -14.76
C THR A 505 18.28 -14.46 -15.06
N TRP A 506 19.02 -14.87 -14.05
CA TRP A 506 20.02 -15.93 -14.18
C TRP A 506 19.54 -17.21 -13.53
N PRO A 507 19.51 -18.33 -14.29
CA PRO A 507 19.31 -19.65 -13.71
C PRO A 507 20.58 -20.14 -13.01
N ILE A 508 20.46 -21.18 -12.20
CA ILE A 508 21.59 -21.88 -11.55
C ILE A 508 22.56 -22.44 -12.60
N TYR A 509 22.01 -22.90 -13.73
CA TYR A 509 22.76 -23.46 -14.85
C TYR A 509 22.39 -22.73 -16.13
N GLY A 510 23.37 -22.47 -17.00
CA GLY A 510 23.14 -21.86 -18.31
C GLY A 510 23.38 -20.33 -18.34
N PHE A 511 22.82 -19.71 -19.35
CA PHE A 511 22.99 -18.27 -19.59
C PHE A 511 21.83 -17.48 -18.99
N GLY A 512 22.11 -16.23 -18.61
CA GLY A 512 21.07 -15.31 -18.14
C GLY A 512 20.12 -14.90 -19.27
N ASN A 513 18.83 -14.82 -18.93
CA ASN A 513 17.78 -14.32 -19.80
C ASN A 513 17.58 -12.82 -19.60
N ARG A 514 17.02 -12.14 -20.58
CA ARG A 514 16.76 -10.70 -20.49
C ARG A 514 15.45 -10.30 -21.19
N ALA A 515 14.77 -9.32 -20.63
CA ALA A 515 13.63 -8.69 -21.26
C ALA A 515 13.72 -7.16 -21.14
N ASN A 516 13.18 -6.46 -22.14
CA ASN A 516 13.00 -5.01 -22.09
C ASN A 516 11.51 -4.71 -22.22
N ILE A 517 10.97 -3.94 -21.29
CA ILE A 517 9.57 -3.63 -21.16
C ILE A 517 9.39 -2.13 -21.32
N PHE A 518 8.43 -1.73 -22.14
CA PHE A 518 7.99 -0.35 -22.30
C PHE A 518 6.52 -0.31 -21.89
N THR A 519 6.20 0.50 -20.88
CA THR A 519 4.82 0.67 -20.39
C THR A 519 4.44 2.13 -20.48
N LEU A 520 3.20 2.39 -20.90
CA LEU A 520 2.55 3.70 -20.78
C LEU A 520 1.33 3.54 -19.88
N SER A 521 1.38 4.19 -18.73
CA SER A 521 0.29 4.20 -17.76
C SER A 521 -0.51 5.50 -17.86
N ALA A 522 -1.84 5.40 -17.81
CA ALA A 522 -2.75 6.52 -17.71
C ALA A 522 -3.70 6.26 -16.54
N GLY A 523 -3.74 7.17 -15.56
CA GLY A 523 -4.48 7.00 -14.32
C GLY A 523 -5.41 8.16 -14.00
N TYR A 524 -6.53 7.84 -13.34
CA TYR A 524 -7.45 8.79 -12.72
C TYR A 524 -7.60 8.42 -11.24
N GLN A 525 -7.16 9.31 -10.36
CA GLN A 525 -7.19 9.13 -8.90
C GLN A 525 -8.33 9.96 -8.29
N PHE A 526 -9.10 9.41 -7.36
CA PHE A 526 -10.22 10.06 -6.67
C PHE A 526 -10.32 9.66 -5.22
#